data_11ead5bda54107c036e6f849eced2965
#
_entry.id   11ead5bda54107c036e6f849eced2965
#
_cell.length_a   1.000
_cell.length_b   1.000
_cell.length_c   1.000
_cell.angle_alpha   90.00
_cell.angle_beta   90.00
_cell.angle_gamma   90.00
#
_symmetry.space_group_name_H-M   'P 1'
#
loop_
_entity.id
_entity.type
_entity.pdbx_description
1 polymer ?
#
loop_
_entity_poly.entity_id
_entity_poly.type
_entity_poly.pdbx_seq_one_letter_code
_entity_poly.pdbx_strand_id
1 'polypeptide(L)'
;IQPLTISGLKLSAFSGLSSISTMLMGYVLFLLSPVVLKSKKQYLKNYIYYVTFVFLLLDPIYISILSNFVGGGDINGIALGLHLPYMLVRSVYLIIAILNACLIYKKLYPAYVIKNNSCSLFSQNTINYQIQLIERRFL
;
A
#
# COMPACT_ATOMS: atom_id res chain seq x y z
N ILE A 1 27.30 14.15 28.08
CA ILE A 1 26.15 14.11 27.16
C ILE A 1 25.20 13.13 27.78
N GLN A 2 24.13 13.61 28.44
CA GLN A 2 23.09 12.73 28.98
C GLN A 2 22.33 12.13 27.79
N PRO A 3 22.18 10.80 27.72
CA PRO A 3 21.31 10.22 26.70
C PRO A 3 19.88 10.73 26.93
N LEU A 4 19.26 11.26 25.89
CA LEU A 4 17.84 11.62 25.91
C LEU A 4 17.03 10.37 26.18
N THR A 5 16.76 10.09 27.46
CA THR A 5 15.89 9.00 27.87
C THR A 5 14.44 9.41 27.63
N ILE A 6 14.01 9.25 26.39
CA ILE A 6 12.59 9.31 26.05
C ILE A 6 11.97 8.03 26.59
N SER A 7 11.15 8.13 27.63
CA SER A 7 10.54 6.97 28.28
C SER A 7 9.01 7.03 28.21
N GLY A 8 8.37 5.88 28.33
CA GLY A 8 6.94 5.75 28.41
C GLY A 8 6.19 6.12 27.15
N LEU A 9 5.05 6.78 27.28
CA LEU A 9 4.15 7.16 26.19
C LEU A 9 4.82 7.98 25.08
N LYS A 10 5.83 8.80 25.40
CA LYS A 10 6.58 9.58 24.41
C LYS A 10 7.39 8.67 23.50
N LEU A 11 7.99 7.62 24.03
CA LEU A 11 8.77 6.67 23.25
C LEU A 11 7.86 5.86 22.33
N SER A 12 6.73 5.36 22.84
CA SER A 12 5.78 4.62 22.01
C SER A 12 5.12 5.49 20.94
N ALA A 13 4.82 6.75 21.26
CA ALA A 13 4.28 7.69 20.29
C ALA A 13 5.29 7.99 19.18
N PHE A 14 6.55 8.21 19.51
CA PHE A 14 7.60 8.48 18.52
C PHE A 14 7.83 7.28 17.60
N SER A 15 7.92 6.07 18.15
CA SER A 15 8.13 4.85 17.37
C SER A 15 6.90 4.42 16.58
N GLY A 16 5.70 4.61 17.14
CA GLY A 16 4.44 4.23 16.48
C GLY A 16 3.93 5.25 15.46
N LEU A 17 4.28 6.54 15.63
CA LEU A 17 3.75 7.60 14.78
C LEU A 17 4.21 7.47 13.33
N SER A 18 5.44 7.02 13.09
CA SER A 18 5.95 6.79 11.74
C SER A 18 5.13 5.72 11.01
N SER A 19 4.90 4.58 11.67
CA SER A 19 4.14 3.48 11.10
C SER A 19 2.66 3.83 10.91
N ILE A 20 2.04 4.52 11.87
CA ILE A 20 0.66 4.98 11.75
C ILE A 20 0.53 6.00 10.61
N SER A 21 1.49 6.90 10.45
CA SER A 21 1.50 7.91 9.39
C SER A 21 1.57 7.29 8.00
N THR A 22 2.45 6.30 7.79
CA THR A 22 2.57 5.59 6.50
C THR A 22 1.31 4.79 6.18
N MET A 23 0.73 4.12 7.16
CA MET A 23 -0.53 3.41 7.00
C MET A 23 -1.69 4.36 6.68
N LEU A 24 -1.80 5.50 7.38
CA LEU A 24 -2.81 6.52 7.09
C LEU A 24 -2.69 7.03 5.66
N MET A 25 -1.46 7.33 5.21
CA MET A 25 -1.22 7.74 3.82
C MET A 25 -1.65 6.65 2.84
N GLY A 26 -1.37 5.39 3.13
CA GLY A 26 -1.83 4.25 2.34
C GLY A 26 -3.37 4.18 2.24
N TYR A 27 -4.08 4.40 3.36
CA TYR A 27 -5.56 4.45 3.35
C TYR A 27 -6.10 5.67 2.59
N VAL A 28 -5.48 6.84 2.70
CA VAL A 28 -5.86 8.02 1.91
C VAL A 28 -5.70 7.73 0.42
N LEU A 29 -4.59 7.14 -0.01
CA LEU A 29 -4.38 6.74 -1.40
C LEU A 29 -5.38 5.67 -1.86
N PHE A 30 -5.73 4.74 -0.98
CA PHE A 30 -6.76 3.75 -1.26
C PHE A 30 -8.14 4.40 -1.48
N LEU A 31 -8.53 5.37 -0.66
CA LEU A 31 -9.76 6.13 -0.83
C LEU A 31 -9.76 7.02 -2.08
N LEU A 32 -8.59 7.52 -2.49
CA LEU A 32 -8.43 8.28 -3.73
C LEU A 32 -8.35 7.40 -4.99
N SER A 33 -8.22 6.09 -4.84
CA SER A 33 -8.10 5.16 -5.97
C SER A 33 -9.21 5.31 -7.03
N PRO A 34 -10.50 5.51 -6.70
CA PRO A 34 -11.54 5.70 -7.71
C PRO A 34 -11.35 6.98 -8.53
N VAL A 35 -10.77 8.02 -7.95
CA VAL A 35 -10.44 9.27 -8.65
C VAL A 35 -9.25 9.03 -9.60
N VAL A 36 -8.22 8.36 -9.11
CA VAL A 36 -7.03 8.01 -9.90
C VAL A 36 -7.39 7.10 -11.08
N LEU A 37 -8.31 6.15 -10.88
CA LEU A 37 -8.79 5.26 -11.94
C LEU A 37 -9.54 5.98 -13.07
N LYS A 38 -10.10 7.17 -12.83
CA LYS A 38 -10.70 8.02 -13.87
C LYS A 38 -9.67 8.71 -14.76
N SER A 39 -8.42 8.82 -14.31
CA SER A 39 -7.35 9.44 -15.09
C SER A 39 -7.07 8.66 -16.36
N LYS A 40 -6.74 9.35 -17.45
CA LYS A 40 -6.32 8.75 -18.73
C LYS A 40 -4.87 8.25 -18.71
N LYS A 41 -4.06 8.72 -17.75
CA LYS A 41 -2.64 8.39 -17.68
C LYS A 41 -2.43 7.03 -17.00
N GLN A 42 -2.10 6.00 -17.78
CA GLN A 42 -1.82 4.66 -17.30
C GLN A 42 -0.66 4.60 -16.32
N TYR A 43 0.39 5.35 -16.57
CA TYR A 43 1.55 5.45 -15.69
C TYR A 43 1.18 5.89 -14.27
N LEU A 44 0.31 6.91 -14.15
CA LEU A 44 -0.15 7.42 -12.85
C LEU A 44 -0.94 6.35 -12.08
N LYS A 45 -1.78 5.57 -12.76
CA LYS A 45 -2.54 4.48 -12.14
C LYS A 45 -1.62 3.42 -11.54
N ASN A 46 -0.65 2.96 -12.33
CA ASN A 46 0.30 1.95 -11.89
C ASN A 46 1.14 2.46 -10.70
N TYR A 47 1.61 3.70 -10.78
CA TYR A 47 2.40 4.31 -9.70
C TYR A 47 1.61 4.38 -8.40
N ILE A 48 0.40 4.91 -8.42
CA ILE A 48 -0.46 5.00 -7.22
C ILE A 48 -0.81 3.62 -6.69
N TYR A 49 -1.06 2.64 -7.55
CA TYR A 49 -1.28 1.25 -7.13
C TYR A 49 -0.10 0.70 -6.33
N TYR A 50 1.12 0.82 -6.85
CA TYR A 50 2.31 0.33 -6.16
C TYR A 50 2.59 1.06 -4.85
N VAL A 51 2.44 2.37 -4.83
CA VAL A 51 2.64 3.18 -3.61
C VAL A 51 1.62 2.81 -2.54
N THR A 52 0.35 2.64 -2.92
CA THR A 52 -0.71 2.20 -2.00
C THR A 52 -0.42 0.80 -1.45
N PHE A 53 0.00 -0.12 -2.32
CA PHE A 53 0.38 -1.47 -1.94
C PHE A 53 1.54 -1.48 -0.94
N VAL A 54 2.59 -0.73 -1.20
CA VAL A 54 3.75 -0.60 -0.32
C VAL A 54 3.35 -0.05 1.05
N PHE A 55 2.61 1.04 1.10
CA PHE A 55 2.23 1.69 2.36
C PHE A 55 1.26 0.86 3.22
N LEU A 56 0.36 0.11 2.60
CA LEU A 56 -0.60 -0.72 3.33
C LEU A 56 -0.03 -2.06 3.78
N LEU A 57 0.94 -2.62 3.07
CA LEU A 57 1.46 -3.97 3.34
C LEU A 57 2.86 -3.97 3.93
N LEU A 58 3.76 -3.15 3.40
CA LEU A 58 5.19 -3.26 3.74
C LEU A 58 5.43 -2.92 5.21
N ASP A 59 4.80 -1.88 5.72
CA ASP A 59 4.97 -1.43 7.10
C ASP A 59 4.50 -2.47 8.13
N PRO A 60 3.23 -2.96 8.09
CA PRO A 60 2.79 -3.94 9.07
C PRO A 60 3.48 -5.30 8.92
N ILE A 61 3.90 -5.69 7.71
CA ILE A 61 4.73 -6.89 7.50
C ILE A 61 6.12 -6.69 8.10
N TYR A 62 6.74 -5.54 7.86
CA TYR A 62 8.04 -5.21 8.44
C TYR A 62 8.02 -5.33 9.96
N ILE A 63 7.06 -4.69 10.61
CA ILE A 63 6.93 -4.71 12.07
C ILE A 63 6.61 -6.12 12.58
N SER A 64 5.74 -6.89 11.92
CA SER A 64 5.32 -8.21 12.41
C SER A 64 6.36 -9.31 12.18
N ILE A 65 7.09 -9.28 11.05
CA ILE A 65 7.97 -10.38 10.62
C ILE A 65 9.44 -9.96 10.64
N LEU A 66 9.80 -8.90 9.88
CA LEU A 66 11.19 -8.51 9.67
C LEU A 66 11.85 -7.88 10.89
N SER A 67 11.10 -7.29 11.79
CA SER A 67 11.66 -6.66 12.99
C SER A 67 12.49 -7.62 13.84
N ASN A 68 12.22 -8.92 13.79
CA ASN A 68 13.03 -9.94 14.47
C ASN A 68 14.43 -10.09 13.88
N PHE A 69 14.59 -9.86 12.58
CA PHE A 69 15.86 -10.07 11.88
C PHE A 69 16.73 -8.83 11.85
N VAL A 70 16.09 -7.66 11.88
CA VAL A 70 16.76 -6.36 11.68
C VAL A 70 16.94 -5.58 13.00
N GLY A 71 16.46 -6.15 14.13
CA GLY A 71 16.59 -5.51 15.44
C GLY A 71 15.51 -4.47 15.74
N GLY A 72 14.27 -4.88 15.69
CA GLY A 72 12.99 -4.27 16.04
C GLY A 72 12.89 -2.96 16.82
N GLY A 73 13.54 -1.88 16.34
CA GLY A 73 13.55 -0.59 17.03
C GLY A 73 12.16 -0.05 17.32
N ASP A 74 11.29 -0.03 16.32
CA ASP A 74 9.94 0.56 16.45
C ASP A 74 9.02 -0.29 17.33
N ILE A 75 9.05 -1.61 17.15
CA ILE A 75 8.24 -2.51 17.97
C ILE A 75 8.68 -2.51 19.44
N ASN A 76 9.99 -2.44 19.69
CA ASN A 76 10.53 -2.31 21.02
C ASN A 76 10.11 -0.99 21.67
N GLY A 77 10.15 0.10 20.93
CA GLY A 77 9.70 1.42 21.39
C GLY A 77 8.21 1.43 21.77
N ILE A 78 7.36 0.79 20.96
CA ILE A 78 5.92 0.67 21.24
C ILE A 78 5.68 -0.23 22.45
N ALA A 79 6.30 -1.41 22.50
CA ALA A 79 6.11 -2.37 23.58
C ALA A 79 6.58 -1.83 24.94
N LEU A 80 7.79 -1.25 24.98
CA LEU A 80 8.34 -0.65 26.20
C LEU A 80 7.56 0.60 26.64
N GLY A 81 7.16 1.44 25.71
CA GLY A 81 6.46 2.68 26.02
C GLY A 81 5.03 2.47 26.52
N LEU A 82 4.35 1.42 26.08
CA LEU A 82 3.00 1.04 26.51
C LEU A 82 3.00 -0.05 27.61
N HIS A 83 4.16 -0.53 28.04
CA HIS A 83 4.30 -1.66 28.96
C HIS A 83 3.53 -2.92 28.50
N LEU A 84 3.50 -3.16 27.19
CA LEU A 84 2.85 -4.31 26.57
C LEU A 84 3.86 -5.42 26.25
N PRO A 85 3.45 -6.69 26.31
CA PRO A 85 4.31 -7.77 25.84
C PRO A 85 4.58 -7.63 24.34
N TYR A 86 5.83 -7.77 23.96
CA TYR A 86 6.31 -7.69 22.59
C TYR A 86 5.48 -8.55 21.60
N MET A 87 5.12 -9.76 22.01
CA MET A 87 4.30 -10.67 21.21
C MET A 87 2.91 -10.14 20.91
N LEU A 88 2.32 -9.38 21.82
CA LEU A 88 0.99 -8.79 21.63
C LEU A 88 1.04 -7.71 20.54
N VAL A 89 2.00 -6.80 20.61
CA VAL A 89 2.18 -5.75 19.60
C VAL A 89 2.39 -6.37 18.22
N ARG A 90 3.23 -7.38 18.14
CA ARG A 90 3.51 -8.11 16.92
C ARG A 90 2.26 -8.79 16.33
N SER A 91 1.46 -9.44 17.17
CA SER A 91 0.23 -10.10 16.74
C SER A 91 -0.79 -9.11 16.18
N VAL A 92 -0.92 -7.94 16.79
CA VAL A 92 -1.81 -6.87 16.30
C VAL A 92 -1.38 -6.40 14.92
N TYR A 93 -0.09 -6.13 14.69
CA TYR A 93 0.41 -5.73 13.37
C TYR A 93 0.26 -6.84 12.33
N LEU A 94 0.40 -8.11 12.71
CA LEU A 94 0.14 -9.24 11.81
C LEU A 94 -1.32 -9.30 11.38
N ILE A 95 -2.26 -9.11 12.29
CA ILE A 95 -3.70 -9.06 11.97
C ILE A 95 -3.98 -7.90 11.03
N ILE A 96 -3.42 -6.71 11.28
CA ILE A 96 -3.53 -5.56 10.38
C ILE A 96 -2.97 -5.86 8.99
N ALA A 97 -1.83 -6.53 8.89
CA ALA A 97 -1.24 -6.95 7.62
C ALA A 97 -2.19 -7.86 6.83
N ILE A 98 -2.80 -8.85 7.48
CA ILE A 98 -3.76 -9.77 6.85
C ILE A 98 -5.00 -9.03 6.37
N LEU A 99 -5.56 -8.14 7.20
CA LEU A 99 -6.72 -7.33 6.81
C LEU A 99 -6.42 -6.43 5.62
N ASN A 100 -5.26 -5.78 5.60
CA ASN A 100 -4.83 -4.94 4.48
C ASN A 100 -4.59 -5.76 3.21
N ALA A 101 -4.00 -6.95 3.32
CA ALA A 101 -3.86 -7.87 2.19
C ALA A 101 -5.22 -8.27 1.61
N CYS A 102 -6.20 -8.58 2.46
CA CYS A 102 -7.56 -8.89 2.03
C CYS A 102 -8.25 -7.69 1.33
N LEU A 103 -8.06 -6.48 1.84
CA LEU A 103 -8.58 -5.25 1.22
C LEU A 103 -7.98 -5.02 -0.16
N ILE A 104 -6.67 -5.17 -0.29
CA ILE A 104 -5.96 -5.01 -1.56
C ILE A 104 -6.43 -6.05 -2.55
N TYR A 105 -6.48 -7.32 -2.16
CA TYR A 105 -6.88 -8.42 -3.04
C TYR A 105 -8.34 -8.30 -3.49
N LYS A 106 -9.26 -7.96 -2.58
CA LYS A 106 -10.71 -7.91 -2.89
C LYS A 106 -11.15 -6.62 -3.59
N LYS A 107 -10.53 -5.48 -3.30
CA LYS A 107 -10.97 -4.17 -3.80
C LYS A 107 -9.98 -3.50 -4.72
N LEU A 108 -8.73 -3.39 -4.33
CA LEU A 108 -7.74 -2.65 -5.08
C LEU A 108 -7.33 -3.39 -6.36
N TYR A 109 -6.95 -4.65 -6.25
CA TYR A 109 -6.49 -5.47 -7.36
C TYR A 109 -7.53 -5.57 -8.50
N PRO A 110 -8.79 -5.99 -8.27
CA PRO A 110 -9.77 -6.09 -9.36
C PRO A 110 -10.09 -4.74 -9.97
N ALA A 111 -10.16 -3.66 -9.19
CA ALA A 111 -10.44 -2.33 -9.71
C ALA A 111 -9.38 -1.87 -10.73
N TYR A 112 -8.10 -2.11 -10.44
CA TYR A 112 -7.01 -1.74 -11.34
C TYR A 112 -6.88 -2.68 -12.54
N VAL A 113 -7.06 -3.99 -12.36
CA VAL A 113 -6.97 -4.99 -13.44
C VAL A 113 -8.10 -4.81 -14.46
N ILE A 114 -9.35 -4.69 -14.02
CA ILE A 114 -10.49 -4.48 -14.89
C ILE A 114 -10.34 -3.21 -15.71
N LYS A 115 -9.92 -2.13 -15.09
CA LYS A 115 -9.73 -0.84 -15.76
C LYS A 115 -8.58 -0.86 -16.77
N ASN A 116 -7.51 -1.58 -16.48
CA ASN A 116 -6.38 -1.75 -17.40
C ASN A 116 -6.78 -2.60 -18.62
N ASN A 117 -7.50 -3.70 -18.41
CA ASN A 117 -7.97 -4.56 -19.50
C ASN A 117 -8.97 -3.83 -20.41
N SER A 118 -9.86 -3.04 -19.84
CA SER A 118 -10.80 -2.23 -20.64
C SER A 118 -10.07 -1.22 -21.52
N CYS A 119 -8.97 -0.63 -21.04
CA CYS A 119 -8.18 0.29 -21.82
C CYS A 119 -7.40 -0.41 -22.95
N SER A 120 -6.89 -1.61 -22.73
CA SER A 120 -6.19 -2.41 -23.74
C SER A 120 -7.13 -2.93 -24.83
N LEU A 121 -8.31 -3.38 -24.48
CA LEU A 121 -9.34 -3.82 -25.44
C LEU A 121 -9.83 -2.67 -26.32
N PHE A 122 -10.00 -1.48 -25.75
CA PHE A 122 -10.38 -0.30 -26.53
C PHE A 122 -9.27 0.10 -27.50
N SER A 123 -8.00 0.03 -27.08
CA SER A 123 -6.86 0.28 -27.97
C SER A 123 -6.76 -0.74 -29.09
N GLN A 124 -6.96 -2.02 -28.82
CA GLN A 124 -6.95 -3.07 -29.85
C GLN A 124 -8.09 -2.91 -30.86
N ASN A 125 -9.28 -2.61 -30.39
CA ASN A 125 -10.41 -2.35 -31.29
C ASN A 125 -10.17 -1.15 -32.21
N THR A 126 -9.55 -0.10 -31.70
CA THR A 126 -9.19 1.08 -32.49
C THR A 126 -8.13 0.75 -33.56
N ILE A 127 -7.12 -0.04 -33.20
CA ILE A 127 -6.09 -0.49 -34.13
C ILE A 127 -6.69 -1.37 -35.24
N ASN A 128 -7.51 -2.33 -34.87
CA ASN A 128 -8.17 -3.22 -35.83
C ASN A 128 -9.08 -2.44 -36.80
N TYR A 129 -9.80 -1.44 -36.28
CA TYR A 129 -10.61 -0.56 -37.13
C TYR A 129 -9.78 0.24 -38.12
N GLN A 130 -8.63 0.77 -37.69
CA GLN A 130 -7.72 1.49 -38.58
C GLN A 130 -7.11 0.57 -39.67
N ILE A 131 -6.76 -0.65 -39.33
CA ILE A 131 -6.25 -1.64 -40.29
C ILE A 131 -7.32 -1.96 -41.34
N GLN A 132 -8.56 -2.19 -40.95
CA GLN A 132 -9.67 -2.44 -41.88
C GLN A 132 -9.92 -1.23 -42.81
N LEU A 133 -9.80 0.00 -42.33
CA LEU A 133 -9.93 1.20 -43.17
C LEU A 133 -8.81 1.32 -44.19
N ILE A 134 -7.59 0.92 -43.87
CA ILE A 134 -6.45 0.90 -44.77
C ILE A 134 -6.66 -0.16 -45.87
N GLU A 135 -7.06 -1.38 -45.51
CA GLU A 135 -7.33 -2.46 -46.43
C GLU A 135 -8.41 -2.07 -47.47
N ARG A 136 -9.47 -1.39 -47.04
CA ARG A 136 -10.53 -0.91 -47.96
C ARG A 136 -10.09 0.20 -48.90
N ARG A 137 -9.01 0.91 -48.59
CA ARG A 137 -8.47 1.97 -49.46
C ARG A 137 -7.50 1.45 -50.54
N PHE A 138 -6.98 0.25 -50.32
CA PHE A 138 -6.02 -0.36 -51.25
C PHE A 138 -6.63 -1.44 -52.15
N LEU A 139 -7.91 -1.75 -51.96
CA LEU A 139 -8.75 -2.57 -52.85
C LEU A 139 -9.64 -1.67 -53.71
#